data_ceb964703ff8703c3d522bdc2043f5f1
#
_entry.id   ceb964703ff8703c3d522bdc2043f5f1
#
_cell.length_a   1.000
_cell.length_b   1.000
_cell.length_c   1.000
_cell.angle_alpha   90.00
_cell.angle_beta   90.00
_cell.angle_gamma   90.00
#
_symmetry.space_group_name_H-M   'P 1'
#
loop_
_entity.id
_entity.type
_entity.pdbx_description
1 polymer ?
#
loop_
_entity_poly.entity_id
_entity_poly.type
_entity_poly.pdbx_seq_one_letter_code
_entity_poly.pdbx_strand_id
1 'polypeptide(L)'
;ASGGGAASNSFATIAADGNNVVAASATDTLILTPGSNVTFNVDTGAKQITINSSATGGASDFDDLQDVTTAALKVDLIAEPAIARLDVTASQTNGYRFDSHYSTLNPTIYAISGTTIAFNLNSGTMGSHPFQIQDNTGTQYDTGLVHYTPSGVKSTGSNAQDKTSGTLYWHVPFGISGNWRYQCTSHAPMVGTITVKAFNAL
;
A
#
# COMPACT_ATOMS: atom_id res chain seq x y z
N ALA A 1 62.54 -49.78 -3.77
CA ALA A 1 61.97 -48.89 -2.73
C ALA A 1 60.80 -48.10 -3.31
N SER A 2 59.62 -48.50 -2.95
CA SER A 2 58.38 -47.78 -3.31
C SER A 2 58.26 -46.55 -2.40
N GLY A 3 58.51 -45.38 -2.96
CA GLY A 3 58.25 -44.13 -2.28
C GLY A 3 56.73 -43.90 -2.20
N GLY A 4 56.18 -44.26 -1.06
CA GLY A 4 54.83 -43.84 -0.73
C GLY A 4 54.82 -42.31 -0.61
N GLY A 5 54.23 -41.61 -1.61
CA GLY A 5 54.03 -40.20 -1.50
C GLY A 5 53.04 -39.97 -0.29
N ALA A 6 53.47 -39.10 0.63
CA ALA A 6 52.61 -38.68 1.72
C ALA A 6 51.32 -38.17 1.12
N ALA A 7 50.17 -38.67 1.59
CA ALA A 7 48.86 -38.14 1.22
C ALA A 7 48.86 -36.65 1.59
N SER A 8 48.75 -35.78 0.61
CA SER A 8 48.56 -34.37 0.87
C SER A 8 47.16 -34.12 1.31
N ASN A 9 46.97 -33.21 2.24
CA ASN A 9 45.63 -32.77 2.67
C ASN A 9 44.79 -32.35 1.47
N SER A 10 43.51 -32.68 1.44
CA SER A 10 42.59 -32.19 0.42
C SER A 10 42.37 -30.68 0.53
N PHE A 11 42.60 -30.12 1.73
CA PHE A 11 42.77 -28.67 1.95
C PHE A 11 43.84 -28.45 3.04
N ALA A 12 44.55 -27.34 2.99
CA ALA A 12 45.49 -26.94 4.04
C ALA A 12 44.81 -25.87 4.94
N THR A 13 44.29 -24.83 4.33
CA THR A 13 43.61 -23.72 5.02
C THR A 13 42.51 -23.20 4.17
N ILE A 14 41.35 -22.97 4.78
CA ILE A 14 40.23 -22.22 4.22
C ILE A 14 40.10 -20.94 5.03
N ALA A 15 40.28 -19.80 4.39
CA ALA A 15 40.14 -18.49 5.00
C ALA A 15 38.75 -17.89 4.61
N ALA A 16 37.96 -17.48 5.58
CA ALA A 16 36.70 -16.84 5.38
C ALA A 16 36.47 -15.83 6.49
N ASP A 17 36.07 -14.62 6.12
CA ASP A 17 35.67 -13.55 7.03
C ASP A 17 36.66 -13.29 8.18
N GLY A 18 37.96 -13.22 7.82
CA GLY A 18 39.05 -12.99 8.78
C GLY A 18 39.41 -14.18 9.68
N ASN A 19 38.73 -15.32 9.52
CA ASN A 19 38.98 -16.55 10.26
C ASN A 19 39.51 -17.64 9.35
N ASN A 20 40.33 -18.55 9.91
CA ASN A 20 40.91 -19.66 9.18
C ASN A 20 40.45 -20.99 9.78
N VAL A 21 40.01 -21.90 8.91
CA VAL A 21 39.89 -23.32 9.23
C VAL A 21 41.10 -24.03 8.68
N VAL A 22 41.91 -24.63 9.55
CA VAL A 22 43.18 -25.28 9.21
C VAL A 22 43.00 -26.78 9.42
N ALA A 23 43.39 -27.59 8.42
CA ALA A 23 43.41 -29.02 8.58
C ALA A 23 44.53 -29.43 9.56
N ALA A 24 44.20 -30.18 10.59
CA ALA A 24 45.12 -30.67 11.58
C ALA A 24 45.83 -31.97 11.13
N SER A 25 45.25 -32.72 10.21
CA SER A 25 45.76 -33.95 9.67
C SER A 25 45.40 -34.16 8.19
N ALA A 26 46.08 -35.12 7.53
CA ALA A 26 45.79 -35.47 6.15
C ALA A 26 44.40 -36.09 5.93
N THR A 27 43.73 -36.47 7.01
CA THR A 27 42.41 -37.12 6.97
C THR A 27 41.29 -36.25 7.48
N ASP A 28 41.59 -34.97 7.76
CA ASP A 28 40.58 -34.04 8.22
C ASP A 28 39.48 -33.81 7.15
N THR A 29 38.27 -33.68 7.61
CA THR A 29 37.10 -33.41 6.77
C THR A 29 36.62 -32.00 7.02
N LEU A 30 36.49 -31.22 5.94
CA LEU A 30 35.81 -29.93 5.98
C LEU A 30 34.31 -30.17 5.96
N ILE A 31 33.63 -29.77 7.02
CA ILE A 31 32.15 -29.82 7.11
C ILE A 31 31.64 -28.42 6.82
N LEU A 32 30.82 -28.31 5.76
CA LEU A 32 30.08 -27.09 5.43
C LEU A 32 28.65 -27.27 5.89
N THR A 33 28.19 -26.43 6.82
CA THR A 33 26.80 -26.43 7.32
C THR A 33 26.09 -25.21 6.76
N PRO A 34 24.98 -25.38 6.02
CA PRO A 34 24.26 -24.28 5.49
C PRO A 34 23.57 -23.50 6.62
N GLY A 35 23.62 -22.17 6.56
CA GLY A 35 22.80 -21.29 7.39
C GLY A 35 21.37 -21.16 6.84
N SER A 36 20.59 -20.29 7.46
CA SER A 36 19.23 -19.97 6.99
C SER A 36 19.29 -19.43 5.56
N ASN A 37 18.35 -19.86 4.71
CA ASN A 37 18.25 -19.43 3.31
C ASN A 37 19.43 -19.81 2.41
N VAL A 38 20.27 -20.78 2.81
CA VAL A 38 21.35 -21.33 1.99
C VAL A 38 21.16 -22.84 1.86
N THR A 39 21.34 -23.36 0.66
CA THR A 39 21.33 -24.80 0.41
C THR A 39 22.58 -25.21 -0.37
N PHE A 40 23.11 -26.39 -0.07
CA PHE A 40 24.21 -26.99 -0.81
C PHE A 40 23.69 -28.12 -1.68
N ASN A 41 24.04 -28.08 -2.95
CA ASN A 41 23.89 -29.22 -3.85
C ASN A 41 25.28 -29.82 -4.15
N VAL A 42 25.44 -31.09 -3.77
CA VAL A 42 26.74 -31.79 -3.91
C VAL A 42 26.65 -32.77 -5.08
N ASP A 43 27.46 -32.53 -6.11
CA ASP A 43 27.68 -33.46 -7.21
C ASP A 43 29.00 -34.20 -6.99
N THR A 44 28.94 -35.45 -6.56
CA THR A 44 30.10 -36.28 -6.32
C THR A 44 30.79 -36.75 -7.61
N GLY A 45 30.04 -36.82 -8.72
CA GLY A 45 30.61 -37.17 -10.04
C GLY A 45 31.44 -36.04 -10.63
N ALA A 46 30.85 -34.84 -10.64
CA ALA A 46 31.52 -33.61 -11.12
C ALA A 46 32.52 -33.05 -10.10
N LYS A 47 32.59 -33.56 -8.87
CA LYS A 47 33.39 -33.00 -7.77
C LYS A 47 33.06 -31.54 -7.46
N GLN A 48 31.78 -31.20 -7.49
CA GLN A 48 31.26 -29.84 -7.36
C GLN A 48 30.31 -29.69 -6.18
N ILE A 49 30.43 -28.59 -5.49
CA ILE A 49 29.43 -28.11 -4.53
C ILE A 49 28.86 -26.80 -5.07
N THR A 50 27.55 -26.80 -5.34
CA THR A 50 26.84 -25.58 -5.70
C THR A 50 26.20 -25.02 -4.45
N ILE A 51 26.48 -23.75 -4.16
CA ILE A 51 25.87 -23.03 -3.03
C ILE A 51 24.72 -22.19 -3.60
N ASN A 52 23.49 -22.50 -3.21
CA ASN A 52 22.32 -21.76 -3.62
C ASN A 52 21.83 -20.91 -2.45
N SER A 53 21.60 -19.64 -2.70
CA SER A 53 20.89 -18.76 -1.78
C SER A 53 19.42 -18.75 -2.16
N SER A 54 18.56 -19.13 -1.22
CA SER A 54 17.11 -18.97 -1.33
C SER A 54 16.62 -17.67 -0.70
N ALA A 55 17.52 -16.76 -0.33
CA ALA A 55 17.15 -15.40 -0.04
C ALA A 55 16.52 -14.82 -1.33
N THR A 56 15.21 -14.88 -1.41
CA THR A 56 14.42 -14.08 -2.32
C THR A 56 14.53 -12.65 -1.82
N GLY A 57 15.41 -11.87 -2.45
CA GLY A 57 15.41 -10.47 -2.16
C GLY A 57 16.81 -9.93 -1.80
N GLY A 58 17.53 -9.40 -2.76
CA GLY A 58 17.90 -8.02 -2.60
C GLY A 58 16.58 -7.27 -2.67
N ALA A 59 16.36 -6.25 -1.81
CA ALA A 59 15.16 -5.45 -1.80
C ALA A 59 14.81 -5.06 -3.26
N SER A 60 13.96 -5.85 -3.90
CA SER A 60 13.46 -5.58 -5.26
C SER A 60 12.25 -4.68 -5.18
N ASP A 61 11.80 -4.43 -3.97
CA ASP A 61 10.56 -3.76 -3.63
C ASP A 61 10.70 -3.08 -2.26
N PHE A 62 9.97 -2.01 -2.01
CA PHE A 62 9.96 -1.35 -0.70
C PHE A 62 9.46 -2.27 0.44
N ASP A 63 8.75 -3.34 0.10
CA ASP A 63 8.27 -4.36 1.04
C ASP A 63 9.41 -5.20 1.66
N ASP A 64 10.59 -5.24 1.04
CA ASP A 64 11.75 -6.01 1.49
C ASP A 64 12.64 -5.24 2.49
N LEU A 65 12.34 -3.98 2.75
CA LEU A 65 13.04 -3.19 3.75
C LEU A 65 12.47 -3.49 5.14
N GLN A 66 13.27 -4.12 6.01
CA GLN A 66 12.85 -4.59 7.35
C GLN A 66 12.41 -3.47 8.32
N ASP A 67 12.71 -2.22 8.02
CA ASP A 67 12.32 -1.04 8.82
C ASP A 67 11.04 -0.36 8.32
N VAL A 68 10.48 -0.89 7.22
CA VAL A 68 9.25 -0.37 6.63
C VAL A 68 8.09 -1.27 7.01
N THR A 69 7.22 -0.82 7.87
CA THR A 69 5.95 -1.50 8.13
C THR A 69 5.06 -1.37 6.90
N THR A 70 5.00 -2.45 6.11
CA THR A 70 4.28 -2.54 4.84
C THR A 70 2.82 -2.06 4.89
N ALA A 71 2.17 -2.19 6.05
CA ALA A 71 0.79 -1.73 6.23
C ALA A 71 0.65 -0.19 6.17
N ALA A 72 1.62 0.57 6.69
CA ALA A 72 1.58 2.02 6.66
C ALA A 72 2.03 2.58 5.29
N LEU A 73 3.03 1.96 4.68
CA LEU A 73 3.54 2.40 3.37
C LEU A 73 2.60 2.08 2.22
N LYS A 74 1.93 0.92 2.25
CA LYS A 74 0.91 0.58 1.23
C LYS A 74 -0.23 1.57 1.21
N VAL A 75 -0.63 2.10 2.37
CA VAL A 75 -1.69 3.11 2.44
C VAL A 75 -1.23 4.44 1.81
N ASP A 76 0.02 4.83 2.01
CA ASP A 76 0.54 6.08 1.47
C ASP A 76 0.89 6.01 -0.03
N LEU A 77 1.34 4.85 -0.52
CA LEU A 77 1.66 4.65 -1.94
C LEU A 77 0.44 4.51 -2.85
N ILE A 78 -0.72 4.11 -2.29
CA ILE A 78 -1.98 4.00 -3.03
C ILE A 78 -2.90 5.20 -2.79
N ALA A 79 -2.52 6.13 -1.91
CA ALA A 79 -3.28 7.35 -1.71
C ALA A 79 -3.11 8.27 -2.91
N GLU A 80 -4.23 8.65 -3.52
CA GLU A 80 -4.21 9.68 -4.56
C GLU A 80 -3.85 11.03 -3.92
N PRO A 81 -3.01 11.87 -4.55
CA PRO A 81 -2.71 13.19 -4.02
C PRO A 81 -3.98 14.04 -3.93
N ALA A 82 -4.28 14.55 -2.75
CA ALA A 82 -5.44 15.39 -2.51
C ALA A 82 -5.03 16.70 -1.82
N ILE A 83 -5.67 17.81 -2.21
CA ILE A 83 -5.45 19.11 -1.56
C ILE A 83 -6.15 19.22 -0.21
N ALA A 84 -7.19 18.41 0.02
CA ALA A 84 -7.90 18.31 1.28
C ALA A 84 -8.34 16.87 1.52
N ARG A 85 -8.21 16.43 2.76
CA ARG A 85 -8.78 15.17 3.25
C ARG A 85 -9.78 15.47 4.34
N LEU A 86 -11.00 15.02 4.17
CA LEU A 86 -12.11 15.21 5.10
C LEU A 86 -12.45 13.88 5.75
N ASP A 87 -12.38 13.81 7.07
CA ASP A 87 -12.81 12.63 7.83
C ASP A 87 -14.33 12.68 7.98
N VAL A 88 -15.01 11.68 7.42
CA VAL A 88 -16.46 11.62 7.36
C VAL A 88 -17.00 10.74 8.47
N THR A 89 -17.94 11.26 9.24
CA THR A 89 -18.71 10.52 10.24
C THR A 89 -20.20 10.72 10.01
N ALA A 90 -20.99 9.73 10.41
CA ALA A 90 -22.44 9.83 10.36
C ALA A 90 -23.00 10.12 11.76
N SER A 91 -23.93 11.07 11.87
CA SER A 91 -24.67 11.38 13.08
C SER A 91 -26.05 10.73 13.01
N GLN A 92 -26.12 9.45 13.33
CA GLN A 92 -27.33 8.63 13.15
C GLN A 92 -27.88 8.80 11.71
N THR A 93 -29.17 9.04 11.55
CA THR A 93 -29.82 9.25 10.25
C THR A 93 -29.95 10.74 9.87
N ASN A 94 -29.34 11.65 10.64
CA ASN A 94 -29.58 13.09 10.54
C ASN A 94 -28.64 13.80 9.57
N GLY A 95 -27.41 13.29 9.43
CA GLY A 95 -26.45 13.95 8.56
C GLY A 95 -25.03 13.41 8.68
N TYR A 96 -24.21 13.86 7.76
CA TYR A 96 -22.78 13.68 7.83
C TYR A 96 -22.11 14.83 8.58
N ARG A 97 -21.03 14.51 9.29
CA ARG A 97 -20.05 15.46 9.82
C ARG A 97 -18.74 15.29 9.07
N PHE A 98 -17.99 16.36 9.01
CA PHE A 98 -16.62 16.35 8.45
C PHE A 98 -15.71 16.86 9.55
N ASP A 99 -15.23 15.93 10.34
CA ASP A 99 -14.53 16.21 11.59
C ASP A 99 -13.29 17.09 11.39
N SER A 100 -13.08 17.98 12.36
CA SER A 100 -12.04 19.00 12.38
C SER A 100 -12.13 20.11 11.35
N HIS A 101 -13.08 20.06 10.39
CA HIS A 101 -13.21 21.07 9.34
C HIS A 101 -14.51 21.86 9.45
N TYR A 102 -15.60 21.22 9.88
CA TYR A 102 -16.93 21.83 9.94
C TYR A 102 -17.64 21.47 11.25
N SER A 103 -18.29 22.45 11.86
CA SER A 103 -19.00 22.26 13.14
C SER A 103 -20.47 21.82 13.00
N THR A 104 -21.03 21.90 11.78
CA THR A 104 -22.44 21.61 11.52
C THR A 104 -22.65 20.26 10.84
N LEU A 105 -23.89 19.75 10.88
CA LEU A 105 -24.29 18.60 10.07
C LEU A 105 -24.50 19.04 8.62
N ASN A 106 -24.16 18.16 7.68
CA ASN A 106 -24.33 18.38 6.25
C ASN A 106 -23.80 19.74 5.76
N PRO A 107 -22.56 20.15 6.12
CA PRO A 107 -22.06 21.46 5.75
C PRO A 107 -21.87 21.58 4.24
N THR A 108 -21.85 22.81 3.74
CA THR A 108 -21.38 23.09 2.39
C THR A 108 -19.86 22.91 2.32
N ILE A 109 -19.40 22.04 1.45
CA ILE A 109 -17.98 21.83 1.15
C ILE A 109 -17.61 22.67 -0.08
N TYR A 110 -16.41 23.24 -0.09
CA TYR A 110 -15.89 23.99 -1.22
C TYR A 110 -14.79 23.20 -1.91
N ALA A 111 -14.88 23.11 -3.22
CA ALA A 111 -13.91 22.45 -4.09
C ALA A 111 -13.43 23.38 -5.20
N ILE A 112 -12.27 23.12 -5.75
CA ILE A 112 -11.70 23.85 -6.89
C ILE A 112 -11.59 22.88 -8.06
N SER A 113 -12.07 23.28 -9.25
CA SER A 113 -11.93 22.47 -10.46
C SER A 113 -10.46 22.17 -10.78
N GLY A 114 -10.18 20.95 -11.25
CA GLY A 114 -8.82 20.49 -11.50
C GLY A 114 -8.03 20.02 -10.26
N THR A 115 -8.65 20.04 -9.07
CA THR A 115 -8.03 19.55 -7.83
C THR A 115 -8.68 18.27 -7.34
N THR A 116 -8.10 17.64 -6.33
CA THR A 116 -8.64 16.41 -5.73
C THR A 116 -9.03 16.65 -4.28
N ILE A 117 -10.21 16.19 -3.88
CA ILE A 117 -10.66 16.08 -2.49
C ILE A 117 -10.77 14.62 -2.11
N ALA A 118 -10.31 14.27 -0.91
CA ALA A 118 -10.43 12.95 -0.33
C ALA A 118 -11.46 12.94 0.79
N PHE A 119 -12.37 11.96 0.77
CA PHE A 119 -13.33 11.67 1.83
C PHE A 119 -12.94 10.36 2.50
N ASN A 120 -12.44 10.45 3.74
CA ASN A 120 -12.09 9.28 4.54
C ASN A 120 -13.35 8.72 5.21
N LEU A 121 -13.77 7.55 4.80
CA LEU A 121 -14.99 6.88 5.25
C LEU A 121 -14.73 5.81 6.32
N ASN A 122 -13.53 5.75 6.91
CA ASN A 122 -13.12 4.69 7.84
C ASN A 122 -13.65 4.87 9.27
N SER A 123 -14.67 5.71 9.47
CA SER A 123 -15.32 5.84 10.77
C SER A 123 -16.25 4.66 11.03
N GLY A 124 -16.26 4.15 12.29
CA GLY A 124 -17.21 3.11 12.72
C GLY A 124 -18.69 3.51 12.62
N THR A 125 -18.99 4.80 12.41
CA THR A 125 -20.37 5.30 12.24
C THR A 125 -20.88 5.19 10.81
N MET A 126 -20.02 4.86 9.84
CA MET A 126 -20.35 4.85 8.40
C MET A 126 -21.06 3.57 7.92
N GLY A 127 -21.06 2.48 8.70
CA GLY A 127 -21.45 1.14 8.25
C GLY A 127 -22.81 1.01 7.53
N SER A 128 -23.81 1.82 7.90
CA SER A 128 -25.14 1.85 7.25
C SER A 128 -25.43 3.14 6.46
N HIS A 129 -24.37 3.92 6.18
CA HIS A 129 -24.48 5.23 5.56
C HIS A 129 -23.62 5.33 4.29
N PRO A 130 -24.04 4.69 3.17
CA PRO A 130 -23.31 4.74 1.93
C PRO A 130 -23.16 6.17 1.42
N PHE A 131 -21.93 6.59 1.15
CA PHE A 131 -21.59 7.93 0.69
C PHE A 131 -21.55 7.99 -0.83
N GLN A 132 -22.29 8.92 -1.40
CA GLN A 132 -22.43 9.09 -2.85
C GLN A 132 -22.20 10.55 -3.23
N ILE A 133 -21.51 10.78 -4.35
CA ILE A 133 -21.45 12.09 -5.02
C ILE A 133 -22.53 12.14 -6.10
N GLN A 134 -23.26 13.24 -6.13
CA GLN A 134 -24.36 13.49 -7.07
C GLN A 134 -24.21 14.86 -7.71
N ASP A 135 -24.82 15.02 -8.89
CA ASP A 135 -25.01 16.35 -9.47
C ASP A 135 -26.04 17.18 -8.66
N ASN A 136 -26.32 18.41 -9.11
CA ASN A 136 -27.27 19.30 -8.43
C ASN A 136 -28.73 18.82 -8.50
N THR A 137 -29.07 17.91 -9.41
CA THR A 137 -30.41 17.33 -9.55
C THR A 137 -30.62 16.11 -8.64
N GLY A 138 -29.52 15.53 -8.12
CA GLY A 138 -29.54 14.32 -7.32
C GLY A 138 -29.28 13.06 -8.11
N THR A 139 -28.83 13.21 -9.34
CA THR A 139 -28.35 12.07 -10.13
C THR A 139 -26.92 11.73 -9.75
N GLN A 140 -26.63 10.44 -9.63
CA GLN A 140 -25.28 9.95 -9.37
C GLN A 140 -24.27 10.54 -10.35
N TYR A 141 -23.14 11.03 -9.83
CA TYR A 141 -22.09 11.67 -10.61
C TYR A 141 -20.77 10.91 -10.47
N ASP A 142 -20.37 10.23 -11.52
CA ASP A 142 -19.30 9.25 -11.48
C ASP A 142 -17.94 9.75 -11.99
N THR A 143 -17.95 10.94 -12.62
CA THR A 143 -16.75 11.47 -13.28
C THR A 143 -15.69 11.89 -12.26
N GLY A 144 -14.48 11.36 -12.41
CA GLY A 144 -13.34 11.67 -11.55
C GLY A 144 -13.33 10.96 -10.21
N LEU A 145 -14.20 9.97 -9.98
CA LEU A 145 -14.22 9.22 -8.73
C LEU A 145 -13.26 8.03 -8.73
N VAL A 146 -12.50 7.93 -7.65
CA VAL A 146 -11.61 6.81 -7.33
C VAL A 146 -11.81 6.45 -5.87
N HIS A 147 -11.99 5.18 -5.56
CA HIS A 147 -12.11 4.71 -4.20
C HIS A 147 -11.10 3.61 -3.93
N TYR A 148 -10.48 3.65 -2.75
CA TYR A 148 -9.65 2.58 -2.20
C TYR A 148 -10.28 2.03 -0.93
N THR A 149 -10.41 0.72 -0.85
CA THR A 149 -10.79 0.03 0.40
C THR A 149 -9.69 0.19 1.45
N PRO A 150 -9.95 -0.11 2.74
CA PRO A 150 -8.89 -0.14 3.76
C PRO A 150 -7.76 -1.13 3.43
N SER A 151 -8.03 -2.16 2.63
CA SER A 151 -7.03 -3.14 2.16
C SER A 151 -6.35 -2.74 0.84
N GLY A 152 -6.63 -1.54 0.31
CA GLY A 152 -5.98 -1.01 -0.88
C GLY A 152 -6.59 -1.43 -2.22
N VAL A 153 -7.77 -2.05 -2.23
CA VAL A 153 -8.44 -2.40 -3.50
C VAL A 153 -9.05 -1.15 -4.13
N LYS A 154 -8.66 -0.86 -5.38
CA LYS A 154 -9.11 0.30 -6.15
C LYS A 154 -10.44 0.02 -6.88
N SER A 155 -11.31 1.02 -6.91
CA SER A 155 -12.48 1.08 -7.79
C SER A 155 -12.66 2.50 -8.34
N THR A 156 -13.31 2.65 -9.49
CA THR A 156 -13.47 3.94 -10.20
C THR A 156 -14.88 4.14 -10.73
N GLY A 157 -15.24 5.39 -11.01
CA GLY A 157 -16.52 5.76 -11.59
C GLY A 157 -17.69 5.30 -10.72
N SER A 158 -18.71 4.67 -11.31
CA SER A 158 -19.89 4.16 -10.59
C SER A 158 -19.52 3.12 -9.53
N ASN A 159 -18.47 2.34 -9.73
CA ASN A 159 -18.01 1.36 -8.76
C ASN A 159 -17.31 2.01 -7.55
N ALA A 160 -16.97 3.29 -7.58
CA ALA A 160 -16.43 4.04 -6.45
C ALA A 160 -17.53 4.64 -5.55
N GLN A 161 -18.77 4.61 -5.97
CA GLN A 161 -19.91 5.15 -5.25
C GLN A 161 -20.44 4.20 -4.15
N ASP A 162 -21.29 4.72 -3.29
CA ASP A 162 -22.02 3.98 -2.24
C ASP A 162 -21.09 3.25 -1.26
N LYS A 163 -19.98 3.89 -0.92
CA LYS A 163 -19.00 3.31 0.00
C LYS A 163 -19.29 3.69 1.45
N THR A 164 -19.03 2.75 2.35
CA THR A 164 -19.16 2.90 3.81
C THR A 164 -17.84 2.81 4.55
N SER A 165 -16.75 2.58 3.83
CA SER A 165 -15.39 2.48 4.37
C SER A 165 -14.35 2.79 3.30
N GLY A 166 -13.08 2.90 3.67
CA GLY A 166 -12.02 3.26 2.74
C GLY A 166 -11.91 4.77 2.52
N THR A 167 -11.32 5.16 1.42
CA THR A 167 -11.20 6.58 1.04
C THR A 167 -11.71 6.79 -0.37
N LEU A 168 -12.66 7.69 -0.52
CA LEU A 168 -13.17 8.17 -1.79
C LEU A 168 -12.41 9.44 -2.18
N TYR A 169 -11.81 9.44 -3.35
CA TYR A 169 -11.17 10.60 -3.97
C TYR A 169 -12.06 11.10 -5.11
N TRP A 170 -12.32 12.39 -5.12
CA TRP A 170 -12.95 13.05 -6.24
C TRP A 170 -11.95 13.97 -6.93
N HIS A 171 -11.46 13.54 -8.08
CA HIS A 171 -10.71 14.37 -9.02
C HIS A 171 -11.71 15.29 -9.71
N VAL A 172 -11.89 16.46 -9.14
CA VAL A 172 -12.86 17.45 -9.64
C VAL A 172 -12.48 17.83 -11.08
N PRO A 173 -13.31 17.56 -12.08
CA PRO A 173 -12.93 17.79 -13.47
C PRO A 173 -12.55 19.25 -13.71
N PHE A 174 -11.57 19.47 -14.60
CA PHE A 174 -11.15 20.82 -14.96
C PHE A 174 -12.28 21.57 -15.70
N GLY A 175 -12.44 22.85 -15.41
CA GLY A 175 -13.39 23.73 -16.09
C GLY A 175 -14.84 23.64 -15.61
N ILE A 176 -15.17 22.75 -14.67
CA ILE A 176 -16.51 22.72 -14.08
C ILE A 176 -16.66 23.75 -12.95
N SER A 177 -17.87 24.26 -12.78
CA SER A 177 -18.25 25.13 -11.66
C SER A 177 -19.74 24.97 -11.33
N GLY A 178 -20.15 25.35 -10.12
CA GLY A 178 -21.51 25.24 -9.64
C GLY A 178 -21.64 24.31 -8.45
N ASN A 179 -22.81 23.72 -8.28
CA ASN A 179 -23.10 22.89 -7.12
C ASN A 179 -23.27 21.42 -7.50
N TRP A 180 -22.65 20.57 -6.71
CA TRP A 180 -22.86 19.12 -6.60
C TRP A 180 -23.39 18.83 -5.21
N ARG A 181 -23.68 17.56 -4.93
CA ARG A 181 -24.13 17.10 -3.62
C ARG A 181 -23.32 15.90 -3.19
N TYR A 182 -23.17 15.72 -1.90
CA TYR A 182 -22.94 14.42 -1.30
C TYR A 182 -24.22 13.95 -0.62
N GLN A 183 -24.50 12.65 -0.67
CA GLN A 183 -25.74 12.07 -0.21
C GLN A 183 -25.50 10.69 0.39
N CYS A 184 -26.22 10.38 1.47
CA CYS A 184 -26.41 9.00 1.91
C CYS A 184 -27.55 8.37 1.12
N THR A 185 -27.28 7.28 0.43
CA THR A 185 -28.30 6.61 -0.39
C THR A 185 -29.35 5.87 0.44
N SER A 186 -29.07 5.60 1.73
CA SER A 186 -30.02 4.96 2.65
C SER A 186 -30.90 5.96 3.43
N HIS A 187 -30.50 7.24 3.54
CA HIS A 187 -31.18 8.21 4.40
C HIS A 187 -31.28 9.58 3.72
N ALA A 188 -32.46 9.94 3.29
CA ALA A 188 -32.75 11.19 2.55
C ALA A 188 -32.31 12.49 3.25
N PRO A 189 -32.38 12.64 4.60
CA PRO A 189 -31.92 13.86 5.27
C PRO A 189 -30.40 14.07 5.26
N MET A 190 -29.63 13.02 5.01
CA MET A 190 -28.17 13.08 5.01
C MET A 190 -27.65 13.55 3.65
N VAL A 191 -27.89 14.82 3.33
CA VAL A 191 -27.51 15.46 2.07
C VAL A 191 -26.86 16.80 2.34
N GLY A 192 -25.79 17.12 1.64
CA GLY A 192 -25.15 18.43 1.68
C GLY A 192 -24.60 18.85 0.33
N THR A 193 -24.18 20.10 0.24
CA THR A 193 -23.72 20.73 -1.01
C THR A 193 -22.20 20.67 -1.12
N ILE A 194 -21.71 20.44 -2.34
CA ILE A 194 -20.32 20.69 -2.71
C ILE A 194 -20.34 21.82 -3.75
N THR A 195 -19.84 22.99 -3.38
CA THR A 195 -19.71 24.13 -4.29
C THR A 195 -18.36 24.10 -4.97
N VAL A 196 -18.34 23.88 -6.27
CA VAL A 196 -17.12 23.87 -7.09
C VAL A 196 -16.90 25.27 -7.67
N LYS A 197 -15.70 25.78 -7.46
CA LYS A 197 -15.21 27.02 -8.08
C LYS A 197 -14.31 26.66 -9.25
N ALA A 198 -14.53 27.30 -10.40
CA ALA A 198 -13.62 27.16 -11.53
C ALA A 198 -12.26 27.74 -11.18
N PHE A 199 -11.20 27.01 -11.50
CA PHE A 199 -9.87 27.60 -11.58
C PHE A 199 -9.77 28.28 -12.95
N ASN A 200 -9.94 29.59 -12.97
CA ASN A 200 -9.72 30.39 -14.17
C ASN A 200 -8.25 30.77 -14.19
N ALA A 201 -7.50 30.24 -15.17
CA ALA A 201 -6.22 30.83 -15.50
C ALA A 201 -6.47 32.29 -15.93
N LEU A 202 -5.83 33.23 -15.25
CA LEU A 202 -5.80 34.62 -15.64
C LEU A 202 -5.02 34.80 -16.95
#